data_d02676915d6e31bb468210d1845e95a9
#
_entry.id   d02676915d6e31bb468210d1845e95a9
#
_cell.length_a   1.000
_cell.length_b   1.000
_cell.length_c   1.000
_cell.angle_alpha   90.00
_cell.angle_beta   90.00
_cell.angle_gamma   90.00
#
_symmetry.space_group_name_H-M   'P 1'
#
loop_
_entity.id
_entity.type
_entity.pdbx_description
1 polymer ?
#
loop_
_entity_poly.entity_id
_entity_poly.type
_entity_poly.pdbx_seq_one_letter_code
_entity_poly.pdbx_strand_id
1 'polypeptide(L)'
;MGIRSLLPHLWIFGLLGFGVYTWRAVEGWGGSDLDGSTLTPSGPAHVLGLAHAIHLRPTLNYGQEILNFSNLVGKRPAVVMYFMDWQGNPNASGLERYFDPYLLNTISNTLPVSARPAVMLTWQPLHGRQATGCAQDYPGAIPLPDILNGKCDLYIRGFAQALKARPERFLLRFAHEMNISDSPWWVGHIGADPSLYVAVWRHVHRIFKQVGVSNVEWVWNPNYASNPPDPWNDLHAYYPGDDVVDWIGLSGYNWYATRSPAIWRMFTDLYDAVLKDLACSYPKPQIIAEIGSVEGDGATFSKAAWIRDAYSRAPSYPFLRVVQWFNDYAYADPRSADFRVTTSTAQDGSVQPLPPSSGAWTSAYRDAIGNSVYTTTLPALSAATPPARFCGGDPFALAPAFLLLPPTGEAVVSITGIGFTVPLTLAPMLPSGISGTLQGGVWNPPWAASSLRIQTTNTPLGFYTGSVRIQGPGLSRTLPISIQVVSRVYPIWIPMVRR
;
A
#
# COMPACT_ATOMS: atom_id res chain seq x y z
N MET A 1 -48.51 13.85 17.71
CA MET A 1 -47.18 14.40 17.91
C MET A 1 -46.31 13.18 18.24
N GLY A 2 -45.72 12.56 17.26
CA GLY A 2 -44.90 11.33 17.40
C GLY A 2 -43.52 11.61 16.91
N ILE A 3 -42.56 11.55 17.82
CA ILE A 3 -41.14 11.60 17.51
C ILE A 3 -40.78 10.25 16.89
N ARG A 4 -40.57 10.22 15.59
CA ARG A 4 -40.00 9.05 14.92
C ARG A 4 -38.47 9.03 15.16
N SER A 5 -38.03 8.06 15.95
CA SER A 5 -36.64 7.70 16.14
C SER A 5 -36.02 7.29 14.81
N LEU A 6 -35.02 8.03 14.35
CA LEU A 6 -34.14 7.64 13.25
C LEU A 6 -33.14 6.61 13.79
N LEU A 7 -33.38 5.35 13.53
CA LEU A 7 -32.41 4.29 13.73
C LEU A 7 -31.34 4.38 12.62
N PRO A 8 -30.04 4.34 12.96
CA PRO A 8 -28.99 4.19 11.97
C PRO A 8 -29.04 2.79 11.39
N HIS A 9 -28.80 2.64 10.09
CA HIS A 9 -28.70 1.36 9.42
C HIS A 9 -27.64 0.49 10.10
N LEU A 10 -28.09 -0.56 10.80
CA LEU A 10 -27.25 -1.63 11.32
C LEU A 10 -26.78 -2.49 10.13
N TRP A 11 -25.50 -2.56 9.91
CA TRP A 11 -24.90 -3.62 9.11
C TRP A 11 -24.90 -4.91 9.96
N ILE A 12 -25.70 -5.86 9.54
CA ILE A 12 -25.76 -7.18 10.18
C ILE A 12 -24.58 -8.01 9.67
N PHE A 13 -23.56 -8.18 10.50
CA PHE A 13 -22.51 -9.17 10.26
C PHE A 13 -23.09 -10.56 10.54
N GLY A 14 -23.35 -11.32 9.48
CA GLY A 14 -23.85 -12.68 9.59
C GLY A 14 -22.82 -13.61 10.25
N LEU A 15 -23.24 -14.27 11.32
CA LEU A 15 -22.54 -15.39 11.93
C LEU A 15 -22.65 -16.62 11.01
N LEU A 16 -21.59 -16.96 10.28
CA LEU A 16 -21.46 -18.27 9.67
C LEU A 16 -20.17 -18.95 10.14
N GLY A 17 -20.35 -20.24 10.52
CA GLY A 17 -19.38 -21.04 11.23
C GLY A 17 -18.06 -21.26 10.47
N PHE A 18 -16.97 -21.12 11.20
CA PHE A 18 -15.64 -21.46 10.75
C PHE A 18 -15.44 -22.98 10.79
N GLY A 19 -15.28 -23.58 9.61
CA GLY A 19 -14.69 -24.90 9.49
C GLY A 19 -13.22 -24.85 9.89
N VAL A 20 -12.84 -25.73 10.81
CA VAL A 20 -11.43 -25.92 11.19
C VAL A 20 -10.72 -26.63 10.05
N TYR A 21 -9.96 -25.89 9.26
CA TYR A 21 -9.03 -26.48 8.31
C TYR A 21 -7.63 -26.50 8.91
N THR A 22 -7.13 -27.71 9.13
CA THR A 22 -5.75 -27.98 9.50
C THR A 22 -4.85 -27.69 8.31
N TRP A 23 -3.98 -26.73 8.43
CA TRP A 23 -2.88 -26.50 7.50
C TRP A 23 -1.90 -27.66 7.59
N ARG A 24 -1.75 -28.42 6.52
CA ARG A 24 -0.57 -29.26 6.34
C ARG A 24 0.60 -28.34 6.03
N ALA A 25 1.57 -28.33 6.95
CA ALA A 25 2.86 -27.76 6.71
C ALA A 25 3.50 -28.49 5.50
N VAL A 26 3.90 -27.76 4.48
CA VAL A 26 4.80 -28.28 3.47
C VAL A 26 6.20 -28.26 4.11
N GLU A 27 6.62 -29.38 4.64
CA GLU A 27 7.99 -29.62 5.06
C GLU A 27 8.86 -29.70 3.81
N GLY A 28 9.89 -28.87 3.75
CA GLY A 28 10.95 -29.08 2.78
C GLY A 28 11.66 -27.84 2.29
N TRP A 29 12.28 -27.07 3.17
CA TRP A 29 13.47 -26.29 2.81
C TRP A 29 14.48 -26.47 3.92
N GLY A 30 15.54 -27.21 3.60
CA GLY A 30 16.67 -27.45 4.48
C GLY A 30 17.34 -26.14 4.87
N GLY A 31 17.24 -25.80 6.16
CA GLY A 31 17.97 -24.71 6.74
C GLY A 31 19.43 -25.11 6.90
N SER A 32 20.35 -24.32 6.35
CA SER A 32 21.71 -24.21 6.85
C SER A 32 21.71 -23.18 7.96
N ASP A 33 22.18 -23.59 9.13
CA ASP A 33 22.34 -22.83 10.35
C ASP A 33 22.93 -21.44 10.09
N LEU A 34 22.16 -20.39 10.36
CA LEU A 34 22.68 -19.06 10.58
C LEU A 34 22.72 -18.82 12.08
N ASP A 35 23.95 -18.72 12.56
CA ASP A 35 24.38 -18.36 13.90
C ASP A 35 23.49 -17.25 14.53
N GLY A 36 23.02 -17.55 15.74
CA GLY A 36 22.10 -16.70 16.51
C GLY A 36 22.76 -15.43 17.06
N SER A 37 23.18 -14.51 16.18
CA SER A 37 23.50 -13.15 16.57
C SER A 37 22.24 -12.30 16.60
N THR A 38 21.83 -11.89 17.77
CA THR A 38 20.79 -10.88 18.00
C THR A 38 21.11 -9.61 17.21
N LEU A 39 20.43 -9.43 16.08
CA LEU A 39 20.49 -8.19 15.33
C LEU A 39 19.76 -7.10 16.13
N THR A 40 20.54 -6.33 16.88
CA THR A 40 20.09 -5.01 17.35
C THR A 40 19.84 -4.16 16.10
N PRO A 41 18.67 -3.50 15.95
CA PRO A 41 18.38 -2.67 14.81
C PRO A 41 19.06 -1.31 14.95
N SER A 42 20.36 -1.25 14.66
CA SER A 42 21.09 -0.02 14.41
C SER A 42 21.53 0.05 12.96
N GLY A 43 20.55 0.06 12.05
CA GLY A 43 20.80 0.31 10.64
C GLY A 43 20.63 1.80 10.32
N PRO A 44 21.39 2.34 9.35
CA PRO A 44 21.20 3.71 8.88
C PRO A 44 19.79 3.89 8.35
N ALA A 45 19.21 5.08 8.63
CA ALA A 45 17.87 5.45 8.21
C ALA A 45 17.63 5.15 6.71
N HIS A 46 16.52 4.51 6.39
CA HIS A 46 16.06 4.37 5.02
C HIS A 46 16.01 5.76 4.36
N VAL A 47 16.61 5.92 3.19
CA VAL A 47 16.59 7.19 2.43
C VAL A 47 15.16 7.60 2.08
N LEU A 48 14.26 6.63 1.92
CA LEU A 48 12.83 6.83 1.86
C LEU A 48 12.20 6.26 3.13
N GLY A 49 12.02 7.11 4.13
CA GLY A 49 11.34 6.71 5.37
C GLY A 49 9.91 6.22 5.12
N LEU A 50 9.35 5.52 6.10
CA LEU A 50 7.94 5.16 6.11
C LEU A 50 7.10 6.40 6.41
N ALA A 51 6.15 6.73 5.57
CA ALA A 51 5.19 7.79 5.86
C ALA A 51 4.27 7.34 7.00
N HIS A 52 4.29 8.08 8.10
CA HIS A 52 3.33 7.89 9.18
C HIS A 52 1.96 8.41 8.75
N ALA A 53 0.94 7.59 8.85
CA ALA A 53 -0.41 7.91 8.42
C ALA A 53 -1.46 7.50 9.48
N ILE A 54 -2.63 8.14 9.43
CA ILE A 54 -3.69 7.93 10.41
C ILE A 54 -5.08 8.01 9.76
N HIS A 55 -5.98 7.13 10.17
CA HIS A 55 -7.41 7.34 10.02
C HIS A 55 -7.93 8.02 11.29
N LEU A 56 -8.52 9.19 11.12
CA LEU A 56 -9.27 9.87 12.16
C LEU A 56 -10.72 9.97 11.70
N ARG A 57 -11.65 9.82 12.65
CA ARG A 57 -13.06 10.03 12.36
C ARG A 57 -13.27 11.46 11.87
N PRO A 58 -13.92 11.67 10.72
CA PRO A 58 -14.26 13.00 10.25
C PRO A 58 -15.25 13.68 11.22
N THR A 59 -14.88 14.87 11.70
CA THR A 59 -15.72 15.77 12.48
C THR A 59 -15.97 17.06 11.70
N LEU A 60 -16.83 17.92 12.24
CA LEU A 60 -17.08 19.24 11.65
C LEU A 60 -15.81 20.13 11.61
N ASN A 61 -14.76 19.78 12.33
CA ASN A 61 -13.46 20.47 12.27
C ASN A 61 -12.31 19.47 12.14
N TYR A 62 -12.27 18.80 10.99
CA TYR A 62 -11.28 17.73 10.74
C TYR A 62 -9.84 18.22 10.79
N GLY A 63 -9.57 19.46 10.34
CA GLY A 63 -8.26 20.08 10.46
C GLY A 63 -7.80 20.21 11.92
N GLN A 64 -8.71 20.56 12.84
CA GLN A 64 -8.39 20.63 14.28
C GLN A 64 -8.15 19.24 14.88
N GLU A 65 -8.86 18.20 14.43
CA GLU A 65 -8.60 16.82 14.88
C GLU A 65 -7.20 16.35 14.49
N ILE A 66 -6.76 16.67 13.28
CA ILE A 66 -5.38 16.38 12.83
C ILE A 66 -4.36 17.11 13.71
N LEU A 67 -4.62 18.36 14.05
CA LEU A 67 -3.74 19.16 14.92
C LEU A 67 -3.71 18.60 16.35
N ASN A 68 -4.86 18.27 16.92
CA ASN A 68 -4.99 17.67 18.25
C ASN A 68 -4.25 16.34 18.33
N PHE A 69 -4.47 15.45 17.35
CA PHE A 69 -3.75 14.20 17.23
C PHE A 69 -2.24 14.43 17.16
N SER A 70 -1.80 15.34 16.29
CA SER A 70 -0.37 15.65 16.12
C SER A 70 0.29 16.11 17.42
N ASN A 71 -0.41 16.93 18.21
CA ASN A 71 0.08 17.42 19.51
C ASN A 71 0.16 16.26 20.53
N LEU A 72 -0.83 15.36 20.54
CA LEU A 72 -0.86 14.22 21.46
C LEU A 72 0.29 13.22 21.20
N VAL A 73 0.58 12.96 19.93
CA VAL A 73 1.60 11.97 19.56
C VAL A 73 2.97 12.58 19.21
N GLY A 74 3.08 13.90 19.19
CA GLY A 74 4.33 14.62 18.95
C GLY A 74 4.82 14.57 17.50
N LYS A 75 4.01 14.08 16.55
CA LYS A 75 4.38 13.96 15.14
C LYS A 75 3.16 14.14 14.22
N ARG A 76 3.31 14.92 13.16
CA ARG A 76 2.25 15.12 12.16
C ARG A 76 2.15 13.94 11.21
N PRO A 77 0.94 13.52 10.83
CA PRO A 77 0.77 12.50 9.82
C PRO A 77 1.17 13.00 8.41
N ALA A 78 1.80 12.15 7.63
CA ALA A 78 2.08 12.39 6.22
C ALA A 78 0.84 12.18 5.35
N VAL A 79 -0.07 11.31 5.80
CA VAL A 79 -1.33 10.97 5.14
C VAL A 79 -2.42 10.90 6.19
N VAL A 80 -3.59 11.45 5.86
CA VAL A 80 -4.83 11.22 6.60
C VAL A 80 -5.81 10.50 5.71
N MET A 81 -6.62 9.61 6.30
CA MET A 81 -7.64 8.87 5.57
C MET A 81 -9.02 9.10 6.15
N TYR A 82 -10.02 9.16 5.28
CA TYR A 82 -11.41 9.01 5.66
C TYR A 82 -12.21 8.23 4.61
N PHE A 83 -13.28 7.59 5.08
CA PHE A 83 -14.21 6.88 4.23
C PHE A 83 -15.21 7.83 3.61
N MET A 84 -15.55 7.58 2.36
CA MET A 84 -16.47 8.40 1.60
C MET A 84 -17.31 7.50 0.69
N ASP A 85 -18.61 7.48 0.95
CA ASP A 85 -19.59 6.89 0.05
C ASP A 85 -19.76 7.76 -1.20
N TRP A 86 -20.44 7.27 -2.21
CA TRP A 86 -20.76 8.06 -3.40
C TRP A 86 -21.78 9.14 -3.06
N GLN A 87 -21.28 10.26 -2.65
CA GLN A 87 -22.03 11.41 -2.16
C GLN A 87 -21.40 12.74 -2.60
N GLY A 88 -22.16 13.79 -2.45
CA GLY A 88 -21.74 15.18 -2.64
C GLY A 88 -22.73 16.08 -1.93
N ASN A 89 -22.80 17.35 -2.28
CA ASN A 89 -23.81 18.24 -1.77
C ASN A 89 -25.00 18.32 -2.76
N PRO A 90 -26.12 17.65 -2.51
CA PRO A 90 -27.27 17.64 -3.45
C PRO A 90 -27.86 19.00 -3.70
N ASN A 91 -27.69 19.97 -2.78
CA ASN A 91 -28.20 21.32 -2.87
C ASN A 91 -27.20 22.29 -3.53
N ALA A 92 -25.94 21.85 -3.78
CA ALA A 92 -24.98 22.69 -4.44
C ALA A 92 -25.12 22.67 -5.97
N SER A 93 -24.62 23.73 -6.58
CA SER A 93 -24.36 23.78 -8.02
C SER A 93 -22.90 23.43 -8.33
N GLY A 94 -22.61 23.08 -9.59
CA GLY A 94 -21.26 22.80 -10.02
C GLY A 94 -20.67 21.51 -9.44
N LEU A 95 -19.36 21.52 -9.15
CA LEU A 95 -18.61 20.33 -8.79
C LEU A 95 -18.89 19.83 -7.36
N GLU A 96 -19.30 20.70 -6.46
CA GLU A 96 -19.64 20.31 -5.08
C GLU A 96 -20.83 19.34 -5.02
N ARG A 97 -21.65 19.31 -6.06
CA ARG A 97 -22.71 18.30 -6.19
C ARG A 97 -22.17 16.87 -6.22
N TYR A 98 -20.94 16.68 -6.65
CA TYR A 98 -20.30 15.36 -6.81
C TYR A 98 -19.27 15.06 -5.73
N PHE A 99 -18.74 16.09 -5.08
CA PHE A 99 -17.75 15.99 -4.01
C PHE A 99 -17.87 17.19 -3.07
N ASP A 100 -18.22 16.93 -1.81
CA ASP A 100 -18.24 17.98 -0.79
C ASP A 100 -16.80 18.21 -0.25
N PRO A 101 -16.19 19.37 -0.52
CA PRO A 101 -14.84 19.67 -0.08
C PRO A 101 -14.75 20.11 1.39
N TYR A 102 -15.83 20.05 2.15
CA TYR A 102 -15.90 20.62 3.49
C TYR A 102 -14.73 20.18 4.40
N LEU A 103 -14.46 18.87 4.47
CA LEU A 103 -13.37 18.35 5.30
C LEU A 103 -11.99 18.87 4.85
N LEU A 104 -11.74 18.94 3.55
CA LEU A 104 -10.49 19.47 2.99
C LEU A 104 -10.34 20.97 3.29
N ASN A 105 -11.44 21.71 3.24
CA ASN A 105 -11.44 23.13 3.57
C ASN A 105 -11.09 23.35 5.05
N THR A 106 -11.58 22.50 5.97
CA THR A 106 -11.17 22.59 7.39
C THR A 106 -9.67 22.35 7.58
N ILE A 107 -9.08 21.38 6.84
CA ILE A 107 -7.63 21.13 6.83
C ILE A 107 -6.90 22.39 6.34
N SER A 108 -7.35 22.96 5.23
CA SER A 108 -6.73 24.13 4.60
C SER A 108 -6.81 25.38 5.47
N ASN A 109 -7.89 25.52 6.24
CA ASN A 109 -8.11 26.65 7.15
C ASN A 109 -7.31 26.52 8.45
N THR A 110 -6.99 25.29 8.88
CA THR A 110 -6.32 25.03 10.15
C THR A 110 -4.81 24.87 9.99
N LEU A 111 -4.36 24.22 8.88
CA LEU A 111 -2.95 23.86 8.70
C LEU A 111 -2.29 24.70 7.60
N PRO A 112 -1.08 25.24 7.83
CA PRO A 112 -0.31 25.88 6.77
C PRO A 112 0.06 24.87 5.69
N VAL A 113 0.29 25.32 4.45
CA VAL A 113 0.55 24.47 3.28
C VAL A 113 1.63 23.42 3.54
N SER A 114 2.72 23.82 4.17
CA SER A 114 3.85 22.93 4.50
C SER A 114 3.53 21.84 5.56
N ALA A 115 2.38 21.95 6.21
CA ALA A 115 1.95 21.02 7.27
C ALA A 115 0.76 20.15 6.85
N ARG A 116 0.19 20.38 5.66
CA ARG A 116 -0.95 19.61 5.17
C ARG A 116 -0.53 18.22 4.77
N PRO A 117 -1.22 17.18 5.27
CA PRO A 117 -0.99 15.80 4.82
C PRO A 117 -1.52 15.57 3.40
N ALA A 118 -1.04 14.54 2.73
CA ALA A 118 -1.77 13.94 1.61
C ALA A 118 -3.07 13.31 2.11
N VAL A 119 -4.04 13.15 1.24
CA VAL A 119 -5.37 12.67 1.63
C VAL A 119 -5.67 11.35 0.95
N MET A 120 -5.88 10.30 1.75
CA MET A 120 -6.40 9.03 1.24
C MET A 120 -7.92 9.05 1.33
N LEU A 121 -8.57 8.97 0.17
CA LEU A 121 -10.01 8.82 0.07
C LEU A 121 -10.35 7.35 -0.12
N THR A 122 -11.02 6.76 0.87
CA THR A 122 -11.61 5.43 0.72
C THR A 122 -12.98 5.59 0.09
N TRP A 123 -13.03 5.46 -1.23
CA TRP A 123 -14.19 5.79 -2.04
C TRP A 123 -15.04 4.55 -2.31
N GLN A 124 -16.17 4.49 -1.60
CA GLN A 124 -17.06 3.36 -1.54
C GLN A 124 -18.24 3.52 -2.50
N PRO A 125 -18.47 2.57 -3.43
CA PRO A 125 -19.65 2.63 -4.30
C PRO A 125 -20.94 2.28 -3.55
N LEU A 126 -21.30 3.14 -2.59
CA LEU A 126 -22.43 3.01 -1.69
C LEU A 126 -23.31 4.26 -1.74
N HIS A 127 -24.59 4.07 -1.40
CA HIS A 127 -25.51 5.16 -1.10
C HIS A 127 -25.12 5.85 0.21
N GLY A 128 -24.50 7.02 0.10
CA GLY A 128 -24.17 7.86 1.26
C GLY A 128 -25.36 8.69 1.74
N ARG A 129 -25.19 9.34 2.90
CA ARG A 129 -26.24 10.21 3.50
C ARG A 129 -26.68 11.35 2.58
N GLN A 130 -25.79 11.83 1.74
CA GLN A 130 -26.03 12.88 0.73
C GLN A 130 -25.74 12.31 -0.66
N ALA A 131 -26.34 11.15 -0.96
CA ALA A 131 -26.15 10.50 -2.24
C ALA A 131 -26.52 11.43 -3.39
N THR A 132 -25.69 11.45 -4.44
CA THR A 132 -25.90 12.26 -5.63
C THR A 132 -25.65 11.45 -6.89
N GLY A 133 -26.18 11.91 -8.01
CA GLY A 133 -26.05 11.21 -9.28
C GLY A 133 -26.66 9.81 -9.21
N CYS A 134 -25.97 8.80 -9.75
CA CYS A 134 -26.48 7.44 -9.81
C CYS A 134 -26.67 6.77 -8.43
N ALA A 135 -25.96 7.24 -7.39
CA ALA A 135 -26.10 6.64 -6.06
C ALA A 135 -27.48 6.87 -5.44
N GLN A 136 -28.22 7.88 -5.89
CA GLN A 136 -29.60 8.15 -5.42
C GLN A 136 -30.59 7.02 -5.80
N ASP A 137 -30.29 6.27 -6.85
CA ASP A 137 -31.17 5.23 -7.38
C ASP A 137 -31.04 3.90 -6.60
N TYR A 138 -30.07 3.80 -5.67
CA TYR A 138 -29.77 2.57 -4.95
C TYR A 138 -29.86 2.78 -3.44
N PRO A 139 -30.53 1.89 -2.70
CA PRO A 139 -30.65 1.99 -1.24
C PRO A 139 -29.41 1.52 -0.46
N GLY A 140 -28.38 1.05 -1.13
CA GLY A 140 -27.17 0.46 -0.52
C GLY A 140 -26.01 0.45 -1.51
N ALA A 141 -25.39 -0.72 -1.71
CA ALA A 141 -24.32 -0.88 -2.68
C ALA A 141 -24.79 -0.64 -4.11
N ILE A 142 -24.00 0.07 -4.87
CA ILE A 142 -24.23 0.27 -6.32
C ILE A 142 -23.74 -0.98 -7.04
N PRO A 143 -24.60 -1.67 -7.81
CA PRO A 143 -24.20 -2.91 -8.50
C PRO A 143 -23.03 -2.66 -9.47
N LEU A 144 -21.97 -3.46 -9.36
CA LEU A 144 -20.82 -3.37 -10.23
C LEU A 144 -21.17 -3.43 -11.74
N PRO A 145 -22.13 -4.28 -12.20
CA PRO A 145 -22.58 -4.27 -13.58
C PRO A 145 -23.16 -2.93 -14.02
N ASP A 146 -23.86 -2.21 -13.15
CA ASP A 146 -24.45 -0.92 -13.49
C ASP A 146 -23.39 0.17 -13.63
N ILE A 147 -22.35 0.13 -12.80
CA ILE A 147 -21.18 1.01 -12.94
C ILE A 147 -20.49 0.72 -14.28
N LEU A 148 -20.24 -0.57 -14.60
CA LEU A 148 -19.57 -0.96 -15.83
C LEU A 148 -20.36 -0.57 -17.09
N ASN A 149 -21.70 -0.63 -17.03
CA ASN A 149 -22.59 -0.25 -18.11
C ASN A 149 -22.79 1.29 -18.26
N GLY A 150 -22.06 2.09 -17.47
CA GLY A 150 -22.01 3.55 -17.61
C GLY A 150 -23.15 4.30 -16.94
N LYS A 151 -24.03 3.64 -16.19
CA LYS A 151 -25.13 4.34 -15.47
C LYS A 151 -24.60 5.43 -14.52
N CYS A 152 -23.36 5.26 -14.03
CA CYS A 152 -22.75 6.18 -13.07
C CYS A 152 -21.69 7.11 -13.68
N ASP A 153 -21.49 7.09 -14.99
CA ASP A 153 -20.39 7.83 -15.64
C ASP A 153 -20.45 9.33 -15.38
N LEU A 154 -21.65 9.90 -15.33
CA LEU A 154 -21.82 11.33 -15.04
C LEU A 154 -21.32 11.68 -13.63
N TYR A 155 -21.66 10.86 -12.63
CA TYR A 155 -21.20 11.05 -11.26
C TYR A 155 -19.68 10.87 -11.17
N ILE A 156 -19.14 9.81 -11.72
CA ILE A 156 -17.70 9.51 -11.70
C ILE A 156 -16.91 10.64 -12.39
N ARG A 157 -17.39 11.15 -13.51
CA ARG A 157 -16.79 12.27 -14.23
C ARG A 157 -16.82 13.56 -13.41
N GLY A 158 -17.95 13.87 -12.77
CA GLY A 158 -18.10 15.04 -11.90
C GLY A 158 -17.19 14.96 -10.68
N PHE A 159 -17.09 13.79 -10.05
CA PHE A 159 -16.18 13.55 -8.94
C PHE A 159 -14.70 13.71 -9.37
N ALA A 160 -14.32 13.14 -10.51
CA ALA A 160 -12.99 13.30 -11.08
C ALA A 160 -12.64 14.77 -11.36
N GLN A 161 -13.57 15.54 -11.92
CA GLN A 161 -13.41 16.98 -12.15
C GLN A 161 -13.27 17.76 -10.84
N ALA A 162 -14.02 17.37 -9.81
CA ALA A 162 -13.93 18.00 -8.49
C ALA A 162 -12.56 17.79 -7.85
N LEU A 163 -12.01 16.56 -7.90
CA LEU A 163 -10.65 16.30 -7.40
C LEU A 163 -9.59 17.01 -8.23
N LYS A 164 -9.73 17.05 -9.58
CA LYS A 164 -8.80 17.75 -10.46
C LYS A 164 -8.70 19.25 -10.14
N ALA A 165 -9.78 19.85 -9.70
CA ALA A 165 -9.83 21.27 -9.34
C ALA A 165 -9.17 21.60 -8.00
N ARG A 166 -8.71 20.59 -7.25
CA ARG A 166 -8.13 20.73 -5.91
C ARG A 166 -6.60 20.70 -5.94
N PRO A 167 -5.93 21.42 -5.02
CA PRO A 167 -4.46 21.41 -4.92
C PRO A 167 -3.91 20.20 -4.15
N GLU A 168 -4.75 19.44 -3.46
CA GLU A 168 -4.33 18.32 -2.63
C GLU A 168 -3.81 17.16 -3.49
N ARG A 169 -2.88 16.39 -2.93
CA ARG A 169 -2.46 15.08 -3.44
C ARG A 169 -3.36 14.02 -2.85
N PHE A 170 -4.04 13.27 -3.71
CA PHE A 170 -4.98 12.23 -3.31
C PHE A 170 -4.44 10.84 -3.55
N LEU A 171 -4.63 9.96 -2.57
CA LEU A 171 -4.54 8.52 -2.69
C LEU A 171 -5.98 7.99 -2.77
N LEU A 172 -6.43 7.54 -3.95
CA LEU A 172 -7.81 7.09 -4.15
C LEU A 172 -7.90 5.58 -3.97
N ARG A 173 -8.52 5.14 -2.90
CA ARG A 173 -8.76 3.75 -2.54
C ARG A 173 -10.21 3.38 -2.91
N PHE A 174 -10.41 2.98 -4.16
CA PHE A 174 -11.73 2.64 -4.69
C PHE A 174 -12.11 1.20 -4.37
N ALA A 175 -13.33 0.98 -3.87
CA ALA A 175 -13.92 -0.35 -3.64
C ALA A 175 -12.92 -1.33 -2.98
N HIS A 176 -12.37 -0.93 -1.83
CA HIS A 176 -11.35 -1.68 -1.09
C HIS A 176 -11.89 -3.01 -0.54
N GLU A 177 -10.98 -3.90 -0.10
CA GLU A 177 -11.31 -5.19 0.51
C GLU A 177 -12.27 -6.04 -0.33
N MET A 178 -12.10 -6.03 -1.64
CA MET A 178 -12.96 -6.69 -2.61
C MET A 178 -12.91 -8.22 -2.52
N ASN A 179 -11.98 -8.78 -1.76
CA ASN A 179 -11.77 -10.22 -1.56
C ASN A 179 -12.39 -10.78 -0.27
N ILE A 180 -13.26 -10.00 0.41
CA ILE A 180 -14.00 -10.48 1.58
C ILE A 180 -15.51 -10.30 1.42
N SER A 181 -16.27 -11.28 1.90
CA SER A 181 -17.74 -11.33 1.78
C SER A 181 -18.48 -10.20 2.50
N ASP A 182 -17.80 -9.53 3.45
CA ASP A 182 -18.37 -8.40 4.18
C ASP A 182 -18.38 -7.14 3.34
N SER A 183 -17.62 -7.08 2.24
CA SER A 183 -17.62 -5.93 1.33
C SER A 183 -18.87 -5.92 0.45
N PRO A 184 -19.66 -4.84 0.44
CA PRO A 184 -20.90 -4.78 -0.34
C PRO A 184 -20.72 -4.91 -1.86
N TRP A 185 -19.54 -4.65 -2.37
CA TRP A 185 -19.13 -4.79 -3.79
C TRP A 185 -18.39 -6.11 -4.06
N TRP A 186 -18.36 -7.05 -3.10
CA TRP A 186 -17.75 -8.37 -3.32
C TRP A 186 -18.50 -9.15 -4.41
N VAL A 187 -17.77 -9.63 -5.41
CA VAL A 187 -18.37 -10.30 -6.57
C VAL A 187 -19.02 -11.64 -6.26
N GLY A 188 -18.72 -12.24 -5.08
CA GLY A 188 -19.39 -13.45 -4.61
C GLY A 188 -20.91 -13.30 -4.46
N HIS A 189 -21.42 -12.07 -4.28
CA HIS A 189 -22.86 -11.80 -4.26
C HIS A 189 -23.52 -11.91 -5.62
N ILE A 190 -22.74 -11.88 -6.73
CA ILE A 190 -23.25 -11.72 -8.10
C ILE A 190 -22.58 -12.64 -9.12
N GLY A 191 -22.13 -13.81 -8.70
CA GLY A 191 -21.61 -14.83 -9.62
C GLY A 191 -20.15 -15.21 -9.45
N ALA A 192 -19.45 -14.68 -8.44
CA ALA A 192 -18.10 -15.07 -8.06
C ALA A 192 -17.05 -14.94 -9.19
N ASP A 193 -17.15 -13.87 -10.00
CA ASP A 193 -16.22 -13.58 -11.09
C ASP A 193 -15.41 -12.29 -10.78
N PRO A 194 -14.16 -12.41 -10.31
CA PRO A 194 -13.28 -11.26 -10.04
C PRO A 194 -13.01 -10.38 -11.27
N SER A 195 -13.14 -10.91 -12.49
CA SER A 195 -12.93 -10.13 -13.72
C SER A 195 -13.91 -8.97 -13.85
N LEU A 196 -15.10 -9.06 -13.26
CA LEU A 196 -16.07 -7.98 -13.20
C LEU A 196 -15.52 -6.80 -12.38
N TYR A 197 -14.93 -7.05 -11.21
CA TYR A 197 -14.29 -6.00 -10.40
C TYR A 197 -13.16 -5.32 -11.19
N VAL A 198 -12.30 -6.12 -11.82
CA VAL A 198 -11.21 -5.63 -12.67
C VAL A 198 -11.75 -4.71 -13.79
N ALA A 199 -12.82 -5.14 -14.48
CA ALA A 199 -13.45 -4.36 -15.54
C ALA A 199 -14.01 -3.02 -15.03
N VAL A 200 -14.68 -3.04 -13.86
CA VAL A 200 -15.22 -1.82 -13.20
C VAL A 200 -14.09 -0.88 -12.81
N TRP A 201 -13.02 -1.39 -12.16
CA TRP A 201 -11.86 -0.59 -11.80
C TRP A 201 -11.28 0.14 -13.03
N ARG A 202 -11.02 -0.60 -14.10
CA ARG A 202 -10.48 -0.05 -15.35
C ARG A 202 -11.41 0.93 -16.03
N HIS A 203 -12.73 0.72 -15.92
CA HIS A 203 -13.74 1.65 -16.43
C HIS A 203 -13.69 2.99 -15.67
N VAL A 204 -13.70 2.94 -14.36
CA VAL A 204 -13.63 4.13 -13.50
C VAL A 204 -12.31 4.88 -13.72
N HIS A 205 -11.18 4.18 -13.71
CA HIS A 205 -9.86 4.75 -13.98
C HIS A 205 -9.81 5.45 -15.36
N ARG A 206 -10.39 4.83 -16.39
CA ARG A 206 -10.46 5.42 -17.75
C ARG A 206 -11.19 6.76 -17.77
N ILE A 207 -12.27 6.89 -17.00
CA ILE A 207 -13.01 8.17 -16.89
C ILE A 207 -12.12 9.26 -16.28
N PHE A 208 -11.40 8.95 -15.20
CA PHE A 208 -10.44 9.88 -14.59
C PHE A 208 -9.34 10.30 -15.58
N LYS A 209 -8.81 9.35 -16.33
CA LYS A 209 -7.81 9.61 -17.39
C LYS A 209 -8.37 10.53 -18.49
N GLN A 210 -9.63 10.32 -18.92
CA GLN A 210 -10.31 11.18 -19.90
C GLN A 210 -10.53 12.59 -19.38
N VAL A 211 -10.80 12.77 -18.08
CA VAL A 211 -10.89 14.07 -17.42
C VAL A 211 -9.52 14.76 -17.31
N GLY A 212 -8.44 13.99 -17.36
CA GLY A 212 -7.07 14.48 -17.21
C GLY A 212 -6.73 14.85 -15.77
N VAL A 213 -7.12 14.00 -14.82
CA VAL A 213 -6.77 14.14 -13.41
C VAL A 213 -5.31 13.76 -13.22
N SER A 214 -4.52 14.60 -12.56
CA SER A 214 -3.07 14.40 -12.35
C SER A 214 -2.65 14.42 -10.88
N ASN A 215 -3.55 14.73 -9.97
CA ASN A 215 -3.30 14.81 -8.54
C ASN A 215 -3.92 13.64 -7.75
N VAL A 216 -4.31 12.57 -8.45
CA VAL A 216 -4.87 11.33 -7.88
C VAL A 216 -3.93 10.18 -8.22
N GLU A 217 -3.55 9.42 -7.19
CA GLU A 217 -2.81 8.16 -7.28
C GLU A 217 -3.71 7.00 -6.82
N TRP A 218 -3.71 5.91 -7.56
CA TRP A 218 -4.68 4.81 -7.40
C TRP A 218 -4.15 3.74 -6.46
N VAL A 219 -4.90 3.45 -5.40
CA VAL A 219 -4.57 2.45 -4.39
C VAL A 219 -5.48 1.23 -4.54
N TRP A 220 -4.96 0.14 -5.09
CA TRP A 220 -5.63 -1.15 -5.08
C TRP A 220 -5.41 -1.81 -3.72
N ASN A 221 -6.50 -2.11 -2.98
CA ASN A 221 -6.41 -2.51 -1.58
C ASN A 221 -7.25 -3.74 -1.25
N PRO A 222 -6.72 -4.94 -1.34
CA PRO A 222 -7.35 -6.14 -0.77
C PRO A 222 -7.24 -6.18 0.77
N ASN A 223 -8.07 -6.98 1.39
CA ASN A 223 -7.83 -7.46 2.74
C ASN A 223 -6.63 -8.42 2.74
N TYR A 224 -5.89 -8.49 3.85
CA TYR A 224 -4.70 -9.34 3.97
C TYR A 224 -4.96 -10.83 3.74
N ALA A 225 -6.20 -11.26 3.89
CA ALA A 225 -6.65 -12.63 3.66
C ALA A 225 -8.02 -12.62 2.98
N SER A 226 -8.20 -13.48 2.00
CA SER A 226 -9.50 -13.66 1.33
C SER A 226 -10.50 -14.38 2.22
N ASN A 227 -11.76 -13.96 2.18
CA ASN A 227 -12.87 -14.62 2.87
C ASN A 227 -14.11 -14.65 1.96
N PRO A 228 -14.56 -15.82 1.51
CA PRO A 228 -14.02 -17.16 1.78
C PRO A 228 -12.64 -17.37 1.13
N PRO A 229 -11.84 -18.33 1.63
CA PRO A 229 -10.50 -18.63 1.09
C PRO A 229 -10.56 -19.57 -0.13
N ASP A 230 -11.54 -19.37 -0.98
CA ASP A 230 -11.73 -20.17 -2.19
C ASP A 230 -10.73 -19.74 -3.28
N PRO A 231 -10.26 -20.66 -4.16
CA PRO A 231 -9.29 -20.34 -5.21
C PRO A 231 -9.75 -19.22 -6.16
N TRP A 232 -11.06 -19.11 -6.45
CA TRP A 232 -11.59 -18.05 -7.30
C TRP A 232 -11.54 -16.68 -6.61
N ASN A 233 -11.54 -16.64 -5.25
CA ASN A 233 -11.52 -15.43 -4.45
C ASN A 233 -10.08 -15.01 -4.04
N ASP A 234 -9.07 -15.56 -4.70
CA ASP A 234 -7.69 -15.16 -4.49
C ASP A 234 -7.50 -13.68 -4.78
N LEU A 235 -6.76 -12.97 -3.93
CA LEU A 235 -6.57 -11.53 -4.07
C LEU A 235 -5.97 -11.15 -5.43
N HIS A 236 -5.08 -11.96 -6.00
CA HIS A 236 -4.46 -11.70 -7.30
C HIS A 236 -5.46 -11.70 -8.46
N ALA A 237 -6.57 -12.44 -8.32
CA ALA A 237 -7.63 -12.47 -9.33
C ALA A 237 -8.32 -11.11 -9.51
N TYR A 238 -8.22 -10.24 -8.50
CA TYR A 238 -8.78 -8.88 -8.51
C TYR A 238 -7.79 -7.80 -8.94
N TYR A 239 -6.54 -8.15 -9.28
CA TYR A 239 -5.54 -7.13 -9.63
C TYR A 239 -5.82 -6.52 -11.01
N PRO A 240 -6.08 -5.20 -11.10
CA PRO A 240 -6.54 -4.59 -12.34
C PRO A 240 -5.43 -4.30 -13.36
N GLY A 241 -4.17 -4.46 -12.98
CA GLY A 241 -3.00 -4.29 -13.85
C GLY A 241 -2.08 -3.13 -13.47
N ASP A 242 -0.80 -3.28 -13.83
CA ASP A 242 0.26 -2.33 -13.49
C ASP A 242 0.05 -0.93 -14.09
N ASP A 243 -0.70 -0.84 -15.20
CA ASP A 243 -0.96 0.41 -15.94
C ASP A 243 -2.04 1.30 -15.28
N VAL A 244 -2.78 0.76 -14.31
CA VAL A 244 -3.90 1.44 -13.63
C VAL A 244 -3.82 1.38 -12.09
N VAL A 245 -2.73 0.87 -11.55
CA VAL A 245 -2.44 0.83 -10.11
C VAL A 245 -1.14 1.57 -9.83
N ASP A 246 -1.16 2.52 -8.90
CA ASP A 246 0.01 3.24 -8.44
C ASP A 246 0.56 2.65 -7.14
N TRP A 247 -0.31 2.25 -6.23
CA TRP A 247 -0.01 1.72 -4.91
C TRP A 247 -0.77 0.45 -4.61
N ILE A 248 -0.15 -0.47 -3.90
CA ILE A 248 -0.82 -1.64 -3.34
C ILE A 248 -1.10 -1.37 -1.86
N GLY A 249 -2.38 -1.31 -1.50
CA GLY A 249 -2.86 -1.20 -0.14
C GLY A 249 -3.13 -2.57 0.48
N LEU A 250 -3.10 -2.64 1.81
CA LEU A 250 -3.54 -3.79 2.59
C LEU A 250 -4.30 -3.33 3.82
N SER A 251 -5.34 -4.06 4.18
CA SER A 251 -6.08 -3.88 5.44
C SER A 251 -6.00 -5.15 6.28
N GLY A 252 -5.85 -4.99 7.60
CA GLY A 252 -5.84 -6.10 8.53
C GLY A 252 -5.83 -5.64 9.98
N TYR A 253 -6.44 -6.46 10.85
CA TYR A 253 -6.63 -6.10 12.25
C TYR A 253 -6.40 -7.29 13.18
N ASN A 254 -5.85 -7.01 14.35
CA ASN A 254 -5.89 -7.94 15.47
C ASN A 254 -7.21 -7.74 16.25
N TRP A 255 -8.20 -8.54 15.90
CA TRP A 255 -9.55 -8.50 16.50
C TRP A 255 -9.63 -9.20 17.86
N TYR A 256 -8.78 -10.19 18.14
CA TYR A 256 -8.72 -10.99 19.35
C TYR A 256 -10.12 -11.37 19.90
N ALA A 257 -10.39 -11.04 21.16
CA ALA A 257 -11.63 -11.41 21.86
C ALA A 257 -12.90 -10.71 21.32
N THR A 258 -12.76 -9.75 20.39
CA THR A 258 -13.92 -9.13 19.72
C THR A 258 -14.44 -9.98 18.55
N ARG A 259 -13.80 -11.11 18.27
CA ARG A 259 -14.22 -12.12 17.28
C ARG A 259 -14.19 -13.51 17.90
N SER A 260 -14.93 -14.46 17.30
CA SER A 260 -14.92 -15.85 17.69
C SER A 260 -14.41 -16.71 16.54
N PRO A 261 -13.41 -17.58 16.75
CA PRO A 261 -12.64 -17.78 17.98
C PRO A 261 -11.75 -16.58 18.32
N ALA A 262 -11.46 -16.39 19.61
CA ALA A 262 -10.57 -15.34 20.10
C ALA A 262 -9.11 -15.69 19.79
N ILE A 263 -8.57 -15.17 18.68
CA ILE A 263 -7.20 -15.43 18.24
C ILE A 263 -6.42 -14.12 18.29
N TRP A 264 -5.35 -14.09 19.10
CA TRP A 264 -4.38 -12.99 19.07
C TRP A 264 -3.49 -13.16 17.86
N ARG A 265 -3.47 -12.14 16.98
CA ARG A 265 -2.64 -12.14 15.78
C ARG A 265 -1.57 -11.05 15.93
N MET A 266 -0.31 -11.44 15.77
CA MET A 266 0.80 -10.50 15.69
C MET A 266 0.81 -9.79 14.33
N PHE A 267 1.61 -8.75 14.21
CA PHE A 267 1.83 -8.06 12.94
C PHE A 267 2.25 -9.02 11.81
N THR A 268 3.15 -9.95 12.13
CA THR A 268 3.64 -10.95 11.17
C THR A 268 2.56 -11.92 10.70
N ASP A 269 1.60 -12.28 11.57
CA ASP A 269 0.49 -13.16 11.20
C ASP A 269 -0.46 -12.52 10.20
N LEU A 270 -0.55 -11.19 10.22
CA LEU A 270 -1.40 -10.42 9.32
C LEU A 270 -0.68 -10.09 8.00
N TYR A 271 0.61 -9.70 8.06
CA TYR A 271 1.21 -8.99 6.95
C TYR A 271 2.45 -9.66 6.34
N ASP A 272 3.18 -10.53 7.05
CA ASP A 272 4.48 -11.01 6.57
C ASP A 272 4.38 -11.74 5.23
N ALA A 273 3.50 -12.73 5.16
CA ALA A 273 3.34 -13.53 3.95
C ALA A 273 2.82 -12.70 2.76
N VAL A 274 1.78 -11.90 2.99
CA VAL A 274 1.11 -11.16 1.92
C VAL A 274 1.96 -9.98 1.43
N LEU A 275 2.70 -9.26 2.28
CA LEU A 275 3.60 -8.19 1.84
C LEU A 275 4.74 -8.75 0.97
N LYS A 276 5.29 -9.90 1.32
CA LYS A 276 6.34 -10.56 0.54
C LYS A 276 5.80 -11.09 -0.79
N ASP A 277 4.64 -11.71 -0.78
CA ASP A 277 3.97 -12.20 -1.98
C ASP A 277 3.66 -11.09 -2.97
N LEU A 278 3.07 -9.99 -2.50
CA LEU A 278 2.77 -8.83 -3.33
C LEU A 278 4.04 -8.12 -3.85
N ALA A 279 5.13 -8.10 -3.06
CA ALA A 279 6.40 -7.57 -3.52
C ALA A 279 7.02 -8.45 -4.62
N CYS A 280 6.80 -9.76 -4.57
CA CYS A 280 7.20 -10.69 -5.61
C CYS A 280 6.35 -10.57 -6.87
N SER A 281 5.04 -10.35 -6.70
CA SER A 281 4.08 -10.32 -7.81
C SER A 281 4.11 -9.00 -8.58
N TYR A 282 4.31 -7.87 -7.87
CA TYR A 282 4.11 -6.54 -8.45
C TYR A 282 5.21 -5.55 -8.02
N PRO A 283 5.86 -4.82 -8.96
CA PRO A 283 6.86 -3.79 -8.64
C PRO A 283 6.17 -2.47 -8.26
N LYS A 284 5.35 -2.50 -7.21
CA LYS A 284 4.58 -1.34 -6.73
C LYS A 284 4.91 -1.01 -5.28
N PRO A 285 4.92 0.26 -4.89
CA PRO A 285 5.05 0.63 -3.50
C PRO A 285 3.83 0.17 -2.71
N GLN A 286 4.05 -0.25 -1.47
CA GLN A 286 3.02 -0.84 -0.61
C GLN A 286 2.61 0.13 0.49
N ILE A 287 1.34 0.06 0.85
CA ILE A 287 0.70 0.80 1.95
C ILE A 287 0.01 -0.22 2.85
N ILE A 288 0.29 -0.22 4.14
CA ILE A 288 -0.67 -0.77 5.10
C ILE A 288 -1.69 0.33 5.33
N ALA A 289 -2.83 0.23 4.63
CA ALA A 289 -3.87 1.27 4.60
C ALA A 289 -4.78 1.21 5.82
N GLU A 290 -4.89 0.05 6.45
CA GLU A 290 -5.59 -0.10 7.73
C GLU A 290 -4.85 -1.10 8.60
N ILE A 291 -4.41 -0.64 9.77
CA ILE A 291 -3.82 -1.48 10.81
C ILE A 291 -4.37 -1.08 12.16
N GLY A 292 -4.68 -2.05 12.98
CA GLY A 292 -5.14 -1.83 14.33
C GLY A 292 -5.10 -3.09 15.18
N SER A 293 -5.05 -2.90 16.49
CA SER A 293 -5.18 -3.96 17.48
C SER A 293 -6.16 -3.52 18.56
N VAL A 294 -7.02 -4.42 18.98
CA VAL A 294 -7.77 -4.25 20.25
C VAL A 294 -6.83 -4.50 21.42
N GLU A 295 -7.29 -4.21 22.65
CA GLU A 295 -6.55 -4.61 23.85
C GLU A 295 -6.61 -6.14 24.05
N GLY A 296 -5.55 -6.67 24.64
CA GLY A 296 -5.46 -8.08 25.00
C GLY A 296 -6.03 -8.39 26.39
N ASP A 297 -5.48 -9.42 27.03
CA ASP A 297 -5.84 -9.82 28.39
C ASP A 297 -5.10 -9.02 29.48
N GLY A 298 -4.23 -8.13 29.08
CA GLY A 298 -3.40 -7.30 29.95
C GLY A 298 -2.23 -8.03 30.62
N ALA A 299 -2.24 -9.36 30.63
CA ALA A 299 -1.20 -10.20 31.22
C ALA A 299 -0.23 -10.76 30.17
N THR A 300 -0.77 -11.44 29.17
CA THR A 300 0.02 -12.07 28.11
C THR A 300 0.03 -11.21 26.84
N PHE A 301 -1.11 -10.57 26.53
CA PHE A 301 -1.34 -9.80 25.33
C PHE A 301 -1.67 -8.35 25.68
N SER A 302 -1.03 -7.40 25.03
CA SER A 302 -1.21 -5.96 25.24
C SER A 302 -1.15 -5.22 23.93
N LYS A 303 -2.11 -4.33 23.67
CA LYS A 303 -2.12 -3.41 22.52
C LYS A 303 -0.85 -2.58 22.45
N ALA A 304 -0.36 -2.08 23.59
CA ALA A 304 0.86 -1.29 23.64
C ALA A 304 2.09 -2.08 23.17
N ALA A 305 2.22 -3.35 23.56
CA ALA A 305 3.29 -4.23 23.09
C ALA A 305 3.12 -4.55 21.60
N TRP A 306 1.89 -4.80 21.15
CA TRP A 306 1.57 -5.03 19.76
C TRP A 306 1.96 -3.87 18.86
N ILE A 307 1.66 -2.63 19.28
CA ILE A 307 2.05 -1.41 18.56
C ILE A 307 3.58 -1.33 18.40
N ARG A 308 4.33 -1.56 19.48
CA ARG A 308 5.81 -1.51 19.44
C ARG A 308 6.37 -2.58 18.50
N ASP A 309 5.84 -3.81 18.56
CA ASP A 309 6.25 -4.90 17.66
C ASP A 309 5.96 -4.54 16.20
N ALA A 310 4.73 -4.16 15.86
CA ALA A 310 4.32 -3.81 14.51
C ALA A 310 5.19 -2.73 13.89
N TYR A 311 5.37 -1.63 14.60
CA TYR A 311 6.14 -0.48 14.11
C TYR A 311 7.66 -0.73 14.10
N SER A 312 8.16 -1.66 14.91
CA SER A 312 9.57 -2.09 14.82
C SER A 312 9.85 -2.95 13.60
N ARG A 313 8.86 -3.74 13.15
CA ARG A 313 8.98 -4.68 12.02
C ARG A 313 8.69 -4.03 10.67
N ALA A 314 7.75 -3.10 10.61
CA ALA A 314 7.34 -2.47 9.36
C ALA A 314 8.51 -1.95 8.49
N PRO A 315 9.59 -1.36 9.04
CA PRO A 315 10.73 -0.92 8.25
C PRO A 315 11.51 -2.03 7.53
N SER A 316 11.33 -3.30 7.89
CA SER A 316 12.02 -4.42 7.25
C SER A 316 11.44 -4.82 5.90
N TYR A 317 10.24 -4.31 5.55
CA TYR A 317 9.60 -4.62 4.27
C TYR A 317 10.01 -3.60 3.22
N PRO A 318 10.77 -4.01 2.19
CA PRO A 318 11.46 -3.09 1.30
C PRO A 318 10.50 -2.25 0.42
N PHE A 319 9.29 -2.71 0.16
CA PHE A 319 8.31 -1.99 -0.66
C PHE A 319 7.32 -1.18 0.16
N LEU A 320 7.26 -1.39 1.46
CA LEU A 320 6.37 -0.66 2.34
C LEU A 320 6.80 0.80 2.47
N ARG A 321 5.86 1.74 2.26
CA ARG A 321 6.09 3.18 2.27
C ARG A 321 5.18 3.93 3.20
N VAL A 322 4.04 3.36 3.55
CA VAL A 322 3.04 3.99 4.41
C VAL A 322 2.52 2.97 5.40
N VAL A 323 2.44 3.36 6.67
CA VAL A 323 1.75 2.61 7.71
C VAL A 323 0.68 3.51 8.31
N GLN A 324 -0.58 3.13 8.13
CA GLN A 324 -1.73 3.91 8.53
C GLN A 324 -2.48 3.22 9.66
N TRP A 325 -2.42 3.83 10.84
CA TRP A 325 -3.17 3.34 11.99
C TRP A 325 -4.65 3.73 11.88
N PHE A 326 -5.54 2.79 12.15
CA PHE A 326 -6.98 3.02 12.24
C PHE A 326 -7.32 3.48 13.66
N ASN A 327 -7.42 4.79 13.87
CA ASN A 327 -7.67 5.39 15.19
C ASN A 327 -9.18 5.59 15.43
N ASP A 328 -9.92 4.52 15.38
CA ASP A 328 -11.36 4.52 15.58
C ASP A 328 -11.80 3.22 16.24
N TYR A 329 -13.08 3.07 16.45
CA TYR A 329 -13.68 1.82 16.89
C TYR A 329 -14.79 1.37 15.93
N ALA A 330 -14.97 0.06 15.85
CA ALA A 330 -15.97 -0.53 14.97
C ALA A 330 -17.37 -0.41 15.59
N TYR A 331 -18.10 0.62 15.26
CA TYR A 331 -19.45 0.87 15.81
C TYR A 331 -20.46 -0.22 15.50
N ALA A 332 -20.31 -0.90 14.38
CA ALA A 332 -21.22 -1.97 13.98
C ALA A 332 -20.93 -3.28 14.71
N ASP A 333 -19.82 -3.40 15.45
CA ASP A 333 -19.52 -4.59 16.23
C ASP A 333 -20.10 -4.43 17.64
N PRO A 334 -21.11 -5.25 18.02
CA PRO A 334 -21.70 -5.19 19.35
C PRO A 334 -20.70 -5.50 20.48
N ARG A 335 -19.50 -6.02 20.14
CA ARG A 335 -18.38 -6.28 21.05
C ARG A 335 -17.41 -5.10 21.17
N SER A 336 -17.71 -3.98 20.50
CA SER A 336 -16.98 -2.70 20.63
C SER A 336 -15.46 -2.83 20.43
N ALA A 337 -15.04 -3.31 19.26
CA ALA A 337 -13.61 -3.35 18.91
C ALA A 337 -13.03 -1.94 18.89
N ASP A 338 -12.20 -1.60 19.89
CA ASP A 338 -11.56 -0.30 20.05
C ASP A 338 -10.10 -0.35 19.56
N PHE A 339 -9.85 0.26 18.41
CA PHE A 339 -8.52 0.37 17.81
C PHE A 339 -7.81 1.69 18.14
N ARG A 340 -8.47 2.60 18.84
CA ARG A 340 -7.91 3.94 19.11
C ARG A 340 -6.63 3.88 19.92
N VAL A 341 -5.75 4.84 19.63
CA VAL A 341 -4.54 5.15 20.41
C VAL A 341 -4.58 6.54 21.02
N THR A 342 -5.55 7.36 20.60
CA THR A 342 -5.85 8.67 21.18
C THR A 342 -7.35 8.82 21.40
N THR A 343 -7.76 9.78 22.21
CA THR A 343 -9.16 10.21 22.26
C THR A 343 -9.67 10.56 20.87
N SER A 344 -10.94 10.38 20.64
CA SER A 344 -11.63 10.78 19.41
C SER A 344 -12.77 11.72 19.73
N THR A 345 -13.22 12.50 18.74
CA THR A 345 -14.39 13.37 18.87
C THR A 345 -15.56 12.73 18.11
N ALA A 346 -16.71 12.61 18.75
CA ALA A 346 -17.93 12.15 18.10
C ALA A 346 -18.50 13.24 17.17
N GLN A 347 -19.46 12.87 16.31
CA GLN A 347 -20.09 13.82 15.38
C GLN A 347 -20.83 14.97 16.07
N ASP A 348 -21.31 14.75 17.30
CA ASP A 348 -21.96 15.76 18.14
C ASP A 348 -20.97 16.70 18.87
N GLY A 349 -19.66 16.53 18.63
CA GLY A 349 -18.59 17.30 19.25
C GLY A 349 -18.16 16.77 20.63
N SER A 350 -18.80 15.73 21.16
CA SER A 350 -18.39 15.13 22.44
C SER A 350 -17.06 14.41 22.34
N VAL A 351 -16.18 14.62 23.33
CA VAL A 351 -14.91 13.88 23.40
C VAL A 351 -15.18 12.48 23.89
N GLN A 352 -14.73 11.48 23.13
CA GLN A 352 -14.78 10.08 23.48
C GLN A 352 -13.46 9.69 24.15
N PRO A 353 -13.41 9.58 25.50
CA PRO A 353 -12.18 9.25 26.21
C PRO A 353 -11.73 7.81 25.87
N LEU A 354 -10.44 7.58 26.02
CA LEU A 354 -9.93 6.20 26.03
C LEU A 354 -10.35 5.49 27.32
N PRO A 355 -10.51 4.15 27.29
CA PRO A 355 -10.80 3.39 28.48
C PRO A 355 -9.68 3.53 29.54
N PRO A 356 -9.96 3.38 30.84
CA PRO A 356 -8.92 3.48 31.90
C PRO A 356 -7.73 2.53 31.71
N SER A 357 -7.95 1.38 31.07
CA SER A 357 -6.89 0.42 30.72
C SER A 357 -5.93 0.89 29.63
N SER A 358 -6.19 2.01 28.96
CA SER A 358 -5.45 2.50 27.79
C SER A 358 -4.18 3.28 28.11
N GLY A 359 -3.79 3.41 29.37
CA GLY A 359 -2.73 4.34 29.81
C GLY A 359 -1.40 4.25 29.03
N ALA A 360 -1.10 3.13 28.42
CA ALA A 360 0.12 2.92 27.64
C ALA A 360 -0.07 3.02 26.10
N TRP A 361 -1.30 3.12 25.57
CA TRP A 361 -1.52 3.06 24.11
C TRP A 361 -0.95 4.28 23.38
N THR A 362 -1.31 5.47 23.84
CA THR A 362 -0.81 6.73 23.24
C THR A 362 0.70 6.85 23.34
N SER A 363 1.31 6.50 24.50
CA SER A 363 2.75 6.54 24.66
C SER A 363 3.45 5.51 23.78
N ALA A 364 2.95 4.27 23.71
CA ALA A 364 3.49 3.23 22.83
C ALA A 364 3.46 3.66 21.37
N TYR A 365 2.37 4.27 20.93
CA TYR A 365 2.25 4.78 19.57
C TYR A 365 3.18 5.97 19.29
N ARG A 366 3.22 6.95 20.21
CA ARG A 366 4.14 8.09 20.14
C ARG A 366 5.59 7.64 20.03
N ASP A 367 6.01 6.72 20.89
CA ASP A 367 7.38 6.20 20.92
C ASP A 367 7.71 5.47 19.63
N ALA A 368 6.78 4.65 19.13
CA ALA A 368 6.93 3.88 17.90
C ALA A 368 7.13 4.78 16.67
N ILE A 369 6.26 5.75 16.46
CA ILE A 369 6.37 6.71 15.35
C ILE A 369 7.45 7.77 15.57
N GLY A 370 7.93 7.95 16.81
CA GLY A 370 9.03 8.83 17.18
C GLY A 370 10.34 8.47 16.50
N ASN A 371 10.53 7.20 16.13
CA ASN A 371 11.69 6.75 15.37
C ASN A 371 11.82 7.56 14.07
N SER A 372 13.07 7.94 13.72
CA SER A 372 13.38 8.76 12.54
C SER A 372 13.03 8.10 11.20
N VAL A 373 12.87 6.77 11.17
CA VAL A 373 12.40 6.06 9.98
C VAL A 373 10.98 6.46 9.58
N TYR A 374 10.15 6.91 10.54
CA TYR A 374 8.80 7.37 10.26
C TYR A 374 8.79 8.85 9.92
N THR A 375 8.31 9.20 8.73
CA THR A 375 8.33 10.55 8.18
C THR A 375 6.97 11.24 8.24
N THR A 376 6.99 12.56 8.17
CA THR A 376 5.80 13.43 8.09
C THR A 376 5.46 13.83 6.66
N THR A 377 6.10 13.21 5.69
CA THR A 377 5.90 13.48 4.26
C THR A 377 5.73 12.17 3.49
N LEU A 378 4.76 12.17 2.58
CA LEU A 378 4.59 11.07 1.63
C LEU A 378 5.60 11.24 0.49
N PRO A 379 6.44 10.24 0.18
CA PRO A 379 7.38 10.35 -0.94
C PRO A 379 6.64 10.50 -2.27
N ALA A 380 7.27 11.15 -3.26
CA ALA A 380 6.74 11.18 -4.61
C ALA A 380 6.60 9.75 -5.15
N LEU A 381 5.57 9.46 -5.96
CA LEU A 381 5.32 8.12 -6.48
C LEU A 381 6.54 7.55 -7.22
N SER A 382 7.21 8.37 -8.05
CA SER A 382 8.43 7.97 -8.78
C SER A 382 9.57 7.53 -7.86
N ALA A 383 9.70 8.15 -6.68
CA ALA A 383 10.69 7.76 -5.67
C ALA A 383 10.23 6.56 -4.85
N ALA A 384 8.93 6.40 -4.65
CA ALA A 384 8.34 5.31 -3.88
C ALA A 384 8.33 3.98 -4.65
N THR A 385 8.21 4.05 -5.99
CA THR A 385 8.07 2.86 -6.85
C THR A 385 9.38 2.06 -6.92
N PRO A 386 9.36 0.77 -6.56
CA PRO A 386 10.53 -0.08 -6.67
C PRO A 386 10.89 -0.35 -8.13
N PRO A 387 12.19 -0.51 -8.45
CA PRO A 387 12.65 -0.70 -9.83
C PRO A 387 12.33 -2.08 -10.40
N ALA A 388 12.08 -3.08 -9.53
CA ALA A 388 11.82 -4.46 -9.90
C ALA A 388 11.03 -5.19 -8.80
N ARG A 389 10.51 -6.37 -9.12
CA ARG A 389 9.88 -7.29 -8.16
C ARG A 389 10.93 -7.84 -7.19
N PHE A 390 10.48 -8.25 -5.99
CA PHE A 390 11.35 -8.84 -4.98
C PHE A 390 10.73 -10.13 -4.42
N CYS A 391 11.24 -11.28 -4.87
CA CYS A 391 10.72 -12.60 -4.50
C CYS A 391 11.49 -13.27 -3.35
N GLY A 392 12.40 -12.57 -2.69
CA GLY A 392 13.39 -13.20 -1.81
C GLY A 392 14.54 -13.81 -2.64
N GLY A 393 15.63 -14.24 -1.99
CA GLY A 393 16.83 -14.70 -2.65
C GLY A 393 17.92 -13.65 -2.67
N ASP A 394 18.82 -13.68 -3.67
CA ASP A 394 19.87 -12.66 -3.77
C ASP A 394 19.21 -11.29 -3.97
N PRO A 395 19.42 -10.33 -3.08
CA PRO A 395 18.85 -8.99 -3.19
C PRO A 395 19.40 -8.20 -4.39
N PHE A 396 20.34 -8.75 -5.11
CA PHE A 396 21.02 -8.09 -6.22
C PHE A 396 20.79 -8.85 -7.53
N ALA A 397 20.39 -8.12 -8.56
CA ALA A 397 20.17 -8.67 -9.88
C ALA A 397 20.88 -7.87 -10.96
N LEU A 398 21.28 -8.57 -12.03
CA LEU A 398 21.89 -8.01 -13.21
C LEU A 398 21.17 -8.57 -14.45
N ALA A 399 20.69 -7.68 -15.33
CA ALA A 399 19.96 -8.08 -16.52
C ALA A 399 20.26 -7.14 -17.71
N PRO A 400 20.57 -7.72 -18.88
CA PRO A 400 20.84 -9.13 -19.13
C PRO A 400 22.21 -9.57 -18.58
N ALA A 401 22.29 -10.81 -18.07
CA ALA A 401 23.55 -11.37 -17.60
C ALA A 401 24.43 -11.96 -18.72
N PHE A 402 23.87 -12.08 -19.92
CA PHE A 402 24.54 -12.53 -21.14
C PHE A 402 24.36 -11.51 -22.26
N LEU A 403 25.47 -11.17 -22.92
CA LEU A 403 25.51 -10.19 -24.02
C LEU A 403 26.10 -10.83 -25.27
N LEU A 404 25.47 -10.54 -26.41
CA LEU A 404 26.06 -10.76 -27.73
C LEU A 404 26.45 -9.41 -28.32
N LEU A 405 27.73 -9.20 -28.60
CA LEU A 405 28.25 -7.94 -29.13
C LEU A 405 29.10 -8.19 -30.40
N PRO A 406 29.07 -7.28 -31.37
CA PRO A 406 30.07 -7.30 -32.43
C PRO A 406 31.44 -6.87 -31.88
N PRO A 407 32.54 -7.03 -32.65
CA PRO A 407 33.88 -6.58 -32.24
C PRO A 407 33.98 -5.11 -31.85
N THR A 408 33.10 -4.29 -32.44
CA THR A 408 32.90 -2.88 -32.06
C THR A 408 31.40 -2.66 -31.88
N GLY A 409 30.95 -2.47 -30.65
CA GLY A 409 29.55 -2.27 -30.32
C GLY A 409 29.32 -1.95 -28.84
N GLU A 410 28.07 -1.78 -28.49
CA GLU A 410 27.70 -1.47 -27.11
C GLU A 410 26.42 -2.17 -26.65
N ALA A 411 26.33 -2.39 -25.35
CA ALA A 411 25.09 -2.83 -24.68
C ALA A 411 24.97 -2.16 -23.31
N VAL A 412 23.74 -2.10 -22.82
CA VAL A 412 23.44 -1.61 -21.47
C VAL A 412 22.93 -2.76 -20.62
N VAL A 413 23.50 -2.89 -19.45
CA VAL A 413 23.10 -3.85 -18.42
C VAL A 413 22.49 -3.08 -17.26
N SER A 414 21.30 -3.46 -16.86
CA SER A 414 20.65 -2.93 -15.65
C SER A 414 21.10 -3.73 -14.44
N ILE A 415 21.44 -3.03 -13.36
CA ILE A 415 21.83 -3.61 -12.08
C ILE A 415 20.84 -3.09 -11.05
N THR A 416 20.23 -3.99 -10.31
CA THR A 416 19.22 -3.63 -9.29
C THR A 416 19.58 -4.25 -7.95
N GLY A 417 19.30 -3.52 -6.88
CA GLY A 417 19.43 -4.01 -5.52
C GLY A 417 18.19 -3.63 -4.71
N ILE A 418 17.65 -4.57 -3.96
CA ILE A 418 16.42 -4.41 -3.18
C ILE A 418 16.62 -5.04 -1.79
N GLY A 419 16.13 -4.35 -0.74
CA GLY A 419 16.15 -4.90 0.63
C GLY A 419 17.49 -4.83 1.33
N PHE A 420 18.47 -4.07 0.82
CA PHE A 420 19.71 -3.80 1.56
C PHE A 420 19.52 -2.65 2.55
N THR A 421 20.29 -2.67 3.62
CA THR A 421 20.10 -1.78 4.78
C THR A 421 21.23 -0.77 4.98
N VAL A 422 22.31 -0.89 4.21
CA VAL A 422 23.50 -0.03 4.31
C VAL A 422 23.85 0.55 2.94
N PRO A 423 24.48 1.72 2.86
CA PRO A 423 24.97 2.24 1.59
C PRO A 423 25.96 1.30 0.93
N LEU A 424 25.83 1.10 -0.38
CA LEU A 424 26.64 0.21 -1.18
C LEU A 424 27.35 0.94 -2.31
N THR A 425 28.53 0.47 -2.68
CA THR A 425 29.27 0.92 -3.85
C THR A 425 29.36 -0.18 -4.90
N LEU A 426 29.29 0.21 -6.16
CA LEU A 426 29.38 -0.70 -7.30
C LEU A 426 30.66 -0.40 -8.08
N ALA A 427 31.33 -1.47 -8.51
CA ALA A 427 32.50 -1.39 -9.35
C ALA A 427 32.44 -2.45 -10.46
N PRO A 428 32.44 -2.06 -11.75
CA PRO A 428 32.55 -3.01 -12.84
C PRO A 428 33.97 -3.61 -12.91
N MET A 429 34.03 -4.91 -13.13
CA MET A 429 35.27 -5.67 -13.33
C MET A 429 35.17 -6.35 -14.69
N LEU A 430 35.67 -5.69 -15.72
CA LEU A 430 35.58 -6.15 -17.09
C LEU A 430 36.94 -6.68 -17.58
N PRO A 431 36.95 -7.65 -18.49
CA PRO A 431 38.17 -8.19 -19.05
C PRO A 431 38.88 -7.19 -19.99
N SER A 432 40.18 -7.40 -20.23
CA SER A 432 40.95 -6.60 -21.17
C SER A 432 40.28 -6.54 -22.55
N GLY A 433 40.24 -5.35 -23.16
CA GLY A 433 39.59 -5.13 -24.45
C GLY A 433 38.09 -4.84 -24.42
N ILE A 434 37.48 -4.89 -23.22
CA ILE A 434 36.10 -4.49 -23.01
C ILE A 434 36.06 -3.37 -21.95
N SER A 435 35.43 -2.26 -22.30
CA SER A 435 35.28 -1.13 -21.38
C SER A 435 33.84 -1.01 -20.86
N GLY A 436 33.67 -0.33 -19.74
CA GLY A 436 32.35 -0.12 -19.16
C GLY A 436 32.25 1.20 -18.40
N THR A 437 31.15 1.90 -18.59
CA THR A 437 30.80 3.11 -17.86
C THR A 437 29.59 2.83 -16.98
N LEU A 438 29.78 2.95 -15.67
CA LEU A 438 28.72 2.77 -14.68
C LEU A 438 28.07 4.12 -14.37
N GLN A 439 26.75 4.17 -14.43
CA GLN A 439 25.96 5.31 -13.96
C GLN A 439 25.29 4.92 -12.64
N GLY A 440 25.43 5.77 -11.60
CA GLY A 440 24.88 5.51 -10.28
C GLY A 440 25.65 4.47 -9.48
N GLY A 441 26.97 4.66 -9.31
CA GLY A 441 27.86 3.72 -8.62
C GLY A 441 27.75 3.70 -7.10
N VAL A 442 26.90 4.53 -6.49
CA VAL A 442 26.61 4.53 -5.04
C VAL A 442 25.12 4.33 -4.86
N TRP A 443 24.77 3.33 -4.06
CA TRP A 443 23.40 2.97 -3.74
C TRP A 443 23.05 3.27 -2.30
N ASN A 444 21.88 3.83 -2.11
CA ASN A 444 21.32 4.08 -0.78
C ASN A 444 20.11 3.16 -0.54
N PRO A 445 19.96 2.63 0.70
CA PRO A 445 18.82 1.77 1.04
C PRO A 445 17.47 2.46 0.79
N PRO A 446 16.39 1.69 0.64
CA PRO A 446 16.28 0.21 0.69
C PRO A 446 16.39 -0.44 -0.67
N TRP A 447 16.46 0.32 -1.76
CA TRP A 447 16.71 -0.17 -3.12
C TRP A 447 17.44 0.87 -3.96
N ALA A 448 18.07 0.40 -5.01
CA ALA A 448 18.62 1.26 -6.04
C ALA A 448 18.72 0.52 -7.39
N ALA A 449 18.88 1.29 -8.43
CA ALA A 449 19.18 0.79 -9.77
C ALA A 449 20.33 1.58 -10.36
N SER A 450 21.16 0.91 -11.17
CA SER A 450 22.25 1.49 -11.94
C SER A 450 22.25 0.92 -13.34
N SER A 451 22.87 1.60 -14.26
CA SER A 451 23.14 1.10 -15.59
C SER A 451 24.63 1.02 -15.86
N LEU A 452 25.07 -0.12 -16.39
CA LEU A 452 26.43 -0.33 -16.87
C LEU A 452 26.40 -0.39 -18.39
N ARG A 453 26.95 0.62 -19.05
CA ARG A 453 27.18 0.62 -20.49
C ARG A 453 28.47 -0.12 -20.76
N ILE A 454 28.40 -1.25 -21.46
CA ILE A 454 29.54 -2.08 -21.87
C ILE A 454 29.84 -1.79 -23.34
N GLN A 455 31.10 -1.59 -23.65
CA GLN A 455 31.56 -1.30 -24.99
C GLN A 455 32.71 -2.23 -25.40
N THR A 456 32.65 -2.73 -26.62
CA THR A 456 33.73 -3.42 -27.33
C THR A 456 34.32 -2.50 -28.38
N THR A 457 35.67 -2.49 -28.53
CA THR A 457 36.38 -1.73 -29.53
C THR A 457 37.47 -2.58 -30.12
N ASN A 458 37.31 -3.04 -31.35
CA ASN A 458 38.20 -3.99 -32.01
C ASN A 458 38.50 -5.23 -31.16
N THR A 459 37.51 -5.67 -30.37
CA THR A 459 37.66 -6.80 -29.48
C THR A 459 37.65 -8.10 -30.28
N PRO A 460 38.61 -9.01 -30.08
CA PRO A 460 38.64 -10.28 -30.78
C PRO A 460 37.38 -11.10 -30.57
N LEU A 461 37.06 -11.95 -31.54
CA LEU A 461 35.94 -12.91 -31.39
C LEU A 461 36.27 -13.87 -30.26
N GLY A 462 35.29 -14.14 -29.40
CA GLY A 462 35.48 -15.02 -28.27
C GLY A 462 34.46 -14.86 -27.17
N PHE A 463 34.63 -15.63 -26.12
CA PHE A 463 33.85 -15.60 -24.92
C PHE A 463 34.63 -14.91 -23.80
N TYR A 464 34.00 -13.91 -23.18
CA TYR A 464 34.58 -13.10 -22.13
C TYR A 464 33.69 -13.14 -20.90
N THR A 465 34.29 -13.13 -19.73
CA THR A 465 33.58 -13.03 -18.44
C THR A 465 33.98 -11.74 -17.74
N GLY A 466 33.01 -10.99 -17.34
CA GLY A 466 33.14 -9.81 -16.47
C GLY A 466 32.27 -9.97 -15.24
N SER A 467 32.26 -8.96 -14.40
CA SER A 467 31.37 -8.90 -13.26
C SER A 467 31.12 -7.47 -12.78
N VAL A 468 30.13 -7.30 -11.94
CA VAL A 468 29.96 -6.09 -11.11
C VAL A 468 30.12 -6.51 -9.65
N ARG A 469 31.06 -5.86 -8.97
CA ARG A 469 31.25 -6.02 -7.54
C ARG A 469 30.39 -5.00 -6.80
N ILE A 470 29.64 -5.46 -5.80
CA ILE A 470 28.84 -4.67 -4.89
C ILE A 470 29.44 -4.80 -3.50
N GLN A 471 29.77 -3.67 -2.88
CA GLN A 471 30.45 -3.62 -1.58
C GLN A 471 29.81 -2.61 -0.63
N GLY A 472 29.79 -2.96 0.65
CA GLY A 472 29.38 -2.10 1.76
C GLY A 472 29.79 -2.71 3.09
N PRO A 473 29.50 -2.05 4.22
CA PRO A 473 29.78 -2.58 5.55
C PRO A 473 29.19 -3.98 5.74
N GLY A 474 30.04 -4.99 5.93
CA GLY A 474 29.61 -6.39 6.13
C GLY A 474 29.08 -7.10 4.87
N LEU A 475 29.15 -6.46 3.70
CA LEU A 475 28.64 -7.03 2.44
C LEU A 475 29.69 -6.96 1.34
N SER A 476 29.88 -8.08 0.64
CA SER A 476 30.57 -8.15 -0.65
C SER A 476 29.87 -9.16 -1.54
N ARG A 477 29.46 -8.74 -2.72
CA ARG A 477 28.80 -9.59 -3.75
C ARG A 477 29.43 -9.33 -5.10
N THR A 478 29.41 -10.34 -5.96
CA THR A 478 29.90 -10.25 -7.34
C THR A 478 28.84 -10.83 -8.26
N LEU A 479 28.32 -10.00 -9.16
CA LEU A 479 27.34 -10.41 -10.17
C LEU A 479 28.08 -10.68 -11.49
N PRO A 480 28.06 -11.92 -12.01
CA PRO A 480 28.78 -12.27 -13.23
C PRO A 480 28.07 -11.71 -14.49
N ILE A 481 28.87 -11.36 -15.49
CA ILE A 481 28.42 -10.98 -16.83
C ILE A 481 29.15 -11.85 -17.83
N SER A 482 28.41 -12.51 -18.71
CA SER A 482 28.97 -13.25 -19.84
C SER A 482 28.82 -12.43 -21.13
N ILE A 483 29.91 -12.27 -21.86
CA ILE A 483 29.95 -11.49 -23.09
C ILE A 483 30.52 -12.37 -24.20
N GLN A 484 29.74 -12.61 -25.24
CA GLN A 484 30.22 -13.28 -26.43
C GLN A 484 30.38 -12.28 -27.56
N VAL A 485 31.62 -12.12 -28.05
CA VAL A 485 31.92 -11.27 -29.18
C VAL A 485 31.85 -12.12 -30.45
N VAL A 486 30.94 -11.76 -31.35
CA VAL A 486 30.62 -12.51 -32.57
C VAL A 486 30.79 -11.62 -33.82
N SER A 487 31.13 -12.21 -34.97
CA SER A 487 31.36 -11.45 -36.21
C SER A 487 30.12 -10.71 -36.73
N ARG A 488 28.94 -11.18 -36.41
CA ARG A 488 27.65 -10.55 -36.72
C ARG A 488 26.64 -10.83 -35.62
N VAL A 489 25.92 -9.78 -35.21
CA VAL A 489 24.70 -9.88 -34.39
C VAL A 489 23.51 -9.69 -35.33
N TYR A 490 22.69 -10.72 -35.48
CA TYR A 490 21.46 -10.61 -36.21
C TYR A 490 20.36 -10.14 -35.26
N PRO A 491 19.57 -9.11 -35.58
CA PRO A 491 18.42 -8.76 -34.77
C PRO A 491 17.43 -9.92 -34.77
N ILE A 492 17.25 -10.53 -33.61
CA ILE A 492 16.18 -11.53 -33.44
C ILE A 492 14.87 -10.77 -33.38
N TRP A 493 14.12 -10.76 -34.48
CA TRP A 493 12.72 -10.40 -34.46
C TRP A 493 11.96 -11.48 -33.72
N ILE A 494 11.65 -11.27 -32.44
CA ILE A 494 10.65 -12.07 -31.74
C ILE A 494 9.30 -11.50 -32.18
N PRO A 495 8.50 -12.27 -32.97
CA PRO A 495 7.15 -11.81 -33.27
C PRO A 495 6.39 -11.70 -31.96
N MET A 496 5.86 -10.52 -31.65
CA MET A 496 4.91 -10.37 -30.56
C MET A 496 3.70 -11.22 -30.90
N VAL A 497 3.63 -12.40 -30.30
CA VAL A 497 2.39 -13.18 -30.27
C VAL A 497 1.43 -12.38 -29.39
N ARG A 498 0.52 -11.66 -30.03
CA ARG A 498 -0.67 -11.14 -29.34
C ARG A 498 -1.45 -12.34 -28.83
N ARG A 499 -1.52 -12.52 -27.55
CA ARG A 499 -2.56 -13.28 -26.87
C ARG A 499 -3.45 -12.32 -26.07
#